data_b1516a31a4946eca9f9330c37149b8f2
#
_entry.id   b1516a31a4946eca9f9330c37149b8f2
#
_cell.length_a   1.000
_cell.length_b   1.000
_cell.length_c   1.000
_cell.angle_alpha   90.00
_cell.angle_beta   90.00
_cell.angle_gamma   90.00
#
_symmetry.space_group_name_H-M   'P 1'
#
loop_
_entity.id
_entity.type
_entity.pdbx_description
1 polymer ?
#
loop_
_entity_poly.entity_id
_entity_poly.type
_entity_poly.pdbx_seq_one_letter_code
_entity_poly.pdbx_strand_id
1 'polypeptide(L)'
;SLVVMGRAMNNMINYGKESGILKDFPDILSPRDAKLVPKNHLLVLASGSQGEPRAASAQLARESYMGFSIGKGDVFLFSSKTIPGNEIRVSYIIDQLERRGVEVIEDKNGLYHVSGHANKPDLNIFHNLISPDLIIPMHGEYRHLKEHERIAKESGIQTLLVENGDVAQISNSSNAAVIDKVDCGRIFLDGSVLIDEQEGIISERKKLMYNGLLNVSILVNKIKPYFNFEMDLIGISTTVDFKNEILIHLENEIIYSFKNNKTKKLKNIESSYLEAEVR
;
A
#
# COMPACT_ATOMS: atom_id res chain seq x y z
N SER A 1 18.00 16.31 27.73
CA SER A 1 16.98 17.21 27.14
C SER A 1 16.23 16.46 26.03
N LEU A 2 14.94 16.73 25.86
CA LEU A 2 14.05 16.06 24.94
C LEU A 2 13.49 17.03 23.89
N VAL A 3 13.49 16.65 22.63
CA VAL A 3 12.78 17.33 21.55
C VAL A 3 11.91 16.32 20.79
N VAL A 4 10.71 16.74 20.35
CA VAL A 4 9.77 15.89 19.64
C VAL A 4 9.57 16.42 18.22
N MET A 5 9.76 15.55 17.25
CA MET A 5 9.68 15.84 15.83
C MET A 5 8.55 15.04 15.17
N GLY A 6 7.54 15.75 14.72
CA GLY A 6 6.35 15.20 14.10
C GLY A 6 5.06 15.60 14.82
N ARG A 7 4.09 16.10 14.04
CA ARG A 7 2.82 16.60 14.60
C ARG A 7 2.05 15.53 15.36
N ALA A 8 1.94 14.33 14.79
CA ALA A 8 1.22 13.23 15.43
C ALA A 8 1.83 12.85 16.78
N MET A 9 3.15 12.77 16.89
CA MET A 9 3.85 12.47 18.12
C MET A 9 3.60 13.54 19.19
N ASN A 10 3.71 14.82 18.83
CA ASN A 10 3.40 15.92 19.74
C ASN A 10 1.96 15.86 20.28
N ASN A 11 0.98 15.60 19.39
CA ASN A 11 -0.42 15.48 19.78
C ASN A 11 -0.63 14.32 20.75
N MET A 12 -0.05 13.16 20.47
CA MET A 12 -0.15 11.98 21.35
C MET A 12 0.43 12.24 22.75
N ILE A 13 1.57 12.90 22.82
CA ILE A 13 2.17 13.27 24.11
C ILE A 13 1.28 14.26 24.88
N ASN A 14 0.75 15.27 24.19
CA ASN A 14 -0.15 16.22 24.82
C ASN A 14 -1.41 15.55 25.38
N TYR A 15 -2.07 14.69 24.59
CA TYR A 15 -3.21 13.91 25.06
C TYR A 15 -2.86 12.98 26.21
N GLY A 16 -1.69 12.34 26.16
CA GLY A 16 -1.19 11.52 27.27
C GLY A 16 -0.96 12.31 28.57
N LYS A 17 -0.48 13.55 28.46
CA LYS A 17 -0.35 14.47 29.62
C LYS A 17 -1.70 14.92 30.16
N GLU A 18 -2.59 15.37 29.26
CA GLU A 18 -3.95 15.83 29.60
C GLU A 18 -4.78 14.72 30.27
N SER A 19 -4.67 13.48 29.78
CA SER A 19 -5.36 12.32 30.35
C SER A 19 -4.73 11.78 31.62
N GLY A 20 -3.59 12.31 32.04
CA GLY A 20 -2.86 11.87 33.23
C GLY A 20 -2.13 10.53 33.08
N ILE A 21 -2.03 9.97 31.85
CA ILE A 21 -1.26 8.74 31.58
C ILE A 21 0.23 9.03 31.64
N LEU A 22 0.65 10.18 31.10
CA LEU A 22 2.05 10.62 31.10
C LEU A 22 2.34 11.68 32.22
N LYS A 23 2.20 11.26 33.46
CA LYS A 23 2.35 12.18 34.61
C LYS A 23 3.78 12.75 34.77
N ASP A 24 4.79 11.90 34.58
CA ASP A 24 6.20 12.23 34.80
C ASP A 24 6.99 12.37 33.49
N PHE A 25 6.29 12.70 32.40
CA PHE A 25 6.94 12.86 31.10
C PHE A 25 7.79 14.13 31.08
N PRO A 26 9.06 14.05 30.62
CA PRO A 26 9.99 15.18 30.67
C PRO A 26 9.48 16.38 29.85
N ASP A 27 10.00 17.55 30.18
CA ASP A 27 9.73 18.76 29.43
C ASP A 27 10.31 18.67 28.03
N ILE A 28 9.51 19.10 27.06
CA ILE A 28 9.87 19.08 25.65
C ILE A 28 10.40 20.46 25.28
N LEU A 29 11.63 20.48 24.78
CA LEU A 29 12.22 21.71 24.25
C LEU A 29 11.62 22.07 22.92
N SER A 30 11.52 23.35 22.63
CA SER A 30 11.25 23.78 21.26
C SER A 30 12.40 23.36 20.33
N PRO A 31 12.17 23.13 19.04
CA PRO A 31 13.25 22.84 18.09
C PRO A 31 14.33 23.94 18.07
N ARG A 32 13.98 25.17 18.39
CA ARG A 32 14.93 26.29 18.47
C ARG A 32 15.88 26.14 19.69
N ASP A 33 15.31 25.87 20.85
CA ASP A 33 16.08 25.74 22.08
C ASP A 33 16.90 24.45 22.09
N ALA A 34 16.38 23.38 21.54
CA ALA A 34 17.08 22.11 21.40
C ALA A 34 18.37 22.21 20.56
N LYS A 35 18.47 23.17 19.63
CA LYS A 35 19.70 23.43 18.86
C LYS A 35 20.85 23.99 19.72
N LEU A 36 20.52 24.55 20.84
CA LEU A 36 21.53 25.09 21.79
C LEU A 36 22.06 24.02 22.73
N VAL A 37 21.45 22.85 22.76
CA VAL A 37 21.86 21.71 23.60
C VAL A 37 22.93 20.90 22.87
N PRO A 38 24.02 20.53 23.55
CA PRO A 38 25.02 19.61 23.02
C PRO A 38 24.36 18.28 22.58
N LYS A 39 24.75 17.74 21.42
CA LYS A 39 24.12 16.53 20.83
C LYS A 39 24.08 15.33 21.80
N ASN A 40 25.14 15.12 22.55
CA ASN A 40 25.25 14.04 23.53
C ASN A 40 24.33 14.19 24.76
N HIS A 41 23.65 15.31 24.90
CA HIS A 41 22.63 15.58 25.93
C HIS A 41 21.22 15.70 25.34
N LEU A 42 21.03 15.38 24.05
CA LEU A 42 19.77 15.55 23.33
C LEU A 42 19.18 14.20 22.94
N LEU A 43 17.94 13.97 23.35
CA LEU A 43 17.08 12.89 22.87
C LEU A 43 16.06 13.46 21.89
N VAL A 44 15.97 12.85 20.73
CA VAL A 44 15.01 13.23 19.68
C VAL A 44 13.98 12.13 19.52
N LEU A 45 12.71 12.42 19.77
CA LEU A 45 11.61 11.54 19.39
C LEU A 45 11.12 11.94 18.00
N ALA A 46 11.29 11.05 17.03
CA ALA A 46 10.93 11.29 15.63
C ALA A 46 9.81 10.38 15.19
N SER A 47 8.86 10.92 14.44
CA SER A 47 7.84 10.13 13.75
C SER A 47 8.38 9.52 12.44
N GLY A 48 7.72 8.48 11.92
CA GLY A 48 8.04 7.90 10.61
C GLY A 48 8.73 6.55 10.67
N SER A 49 8.27 5.67 11.53
CA SER A 49 8.82 4.33 11.74
C SER A 49 8.58 3.35 10.59
N GLN A 50 7.69 3.69 9.64
CA GLN A 50 7.31 2.84 8.51
C GLN A 50 7.88 3.31 7.17
N GLY A 51 8.84 4.22 7.21
CA GLY A 51 9.49 4.72 6.00
C GLY A 51 8.66 5.73 5.21
N GLU A 52 7.74 6.45 5.86
CA GLU A 52 6.93 7.48 5.25
C GLU A 52 7.83 8.62 4.72
N PRO A 53 7.76 8.97 3.44
CA PRO A 53 8.74 9.86 2.80
C PRO A 53 8.84 11.28 3.38
N ARG A 54 7.73 11.75 3.99
CA ARG A 54 7.62 13.10 4.58
C ARG A 54 7.81 13.13 6.08
N ALA A 55 8.00 11.96 6.72
CA ALA A 55 8.18 11.87 8.15
C ALA A 55 9.56 12.38 8.59
N ALA A 56 9.68 12.69 9.88
CA ALA A 56 10.91 13.22 10.47
C ALA A 56 12.10 12.28 10.30
N SER A 57 11.90 10.96 10.51
CA SER A 57 12.93 9.92 10.33
C SER A 57 13.51 9.92 8.91
N ALA A 58 12.65 9.94 7.89
CA ALA A 58 13.08 9.92 6.50
C ALA A 58 13.81 11.20 6.10
N GLN A 59 13.40 12.34 6.62
CA GLN A 59 14.08 13.61 6.36
C GLN A 59 15.44 13.68 7.05
N LEU A 60 15.53 13.24 8.32
CA LEU A 60 16.80 13.14 9.04
C LEU A 60 17.77 12.18 8.34
N ALA A 61 17.29 11.04 7.86
CA ALA A 61 18.11 10.07 7.14
C ALA A 61 18.68 10.63 5.83
N ARG A 62 17.93 11.48 5.11
CA ARG A 62 18.40 12.10 3.87
C ARG A 62 19.41 13.22 4.12
N GLU A 63 19.06 14.20 4.93
CA GLU A 63 19.91 15.36 5.16
C GLU A 63 19.72 15.96 6.56
N SER A 64 18.57 16.63 6.76
CA SER A 64 18.23 17.33 7.99
C SER A 64 16.73 17.55 8.11
N TYR A 65 16.27 17.69 9.34
CA TYR A 65 14.89 18.07 9.62
C TYR A 65 14.85 19.18 10.67
N MET A 66 14.15 20.26 10.39
CA MET A 66 14.04 21.44 11.28
C MET A 66 15.41 22.00 11.74
N GLY A 67 16.44 21.81 10.92
CA GLY A 67 17.80 22.25 11.22
C GLY A 67 18.60 21.30 12.13
N PHE A 68 18.11 20.10 12.38
CA PHE A 68 18.87 19.00 13.00
C PHE A 68 19.43 18.09 11.90
N SER A 69 20.65 17.66 12.07
CA SER A 69 21.30 16.64 11.24
C SER A 69 21.80 15.51 12.12
N ILE A 70 21.77 14.30 11.58
CA ILE A 70 22.25 13.09 12.23
C ILE A 70 23.45 12.53 11.45
N GLY A 71 24.45 11.98 12.12
CA GLY A 71 25.65 11.48 11.46
C GLY A 71 26.54 10.68 12.42
N LYS A 72 27.84 10.59 12.08
CA LYS A 72 28.80 9.78 12.84
C LYS A 72 28.81 10.12 14.33
N GLY A 73 28.64 9.09 15.17
CA GLY A 73 28.59 9.19 16.62
C GLY A 73 27.18 9.40 17.18
N ASP A 74 26.18 9.57 16.33
CA ASP A 74 24.78 9.56 16.74
C ASP A 74 24.20 8.14 16.66
N VAL A 75 23.16 7.85 17.45
CA VAL A 75 22.45 6.57 17.49
C VAL A 75 21.00 6.80 17.04
N PHE A 76 20.50 5.93 16.18
CA PHE A 76 19.09 5.91 15.79
C PHE A 76 18.45 4.59 16.22
N LEU A 77 17.48 4.66 17.12
CA LEU A 77 16.74 3.52 17.62
C LEU A 77 15.37 3.44 16.95
N PHE A 78 15.10 2.33 16.25
CA PHE A 78 13.75 1.98 15.82
C PHE A 78 12.99 1.28 16.95
N SER A 79 12.21 2.05 17.72
CA SER A 79 11.27 1.55 18.72
C SER A 79 9.95 1.16 18.07
N SER A 80 10.04 0.33 17.01
CA SER A 80 8.89 -0.08 16.20
C SER A 80 9.19 -1.37 15.44
N LYS A 81 8.15 -2.14 15.11
CA LYS A 81 8.25 -3.23 14.13
C LYS A 81 7.87 -2.72 12.76
N THR A 82 8.61 -3.15 11.75
CA THR A 82 8.26 -2.92 10.35
C THR A 82 6.99 -3.69 10.01
N ILE A 83 5.99 -2.98 9.51
CA ILE A 83 4.74 -3.58 9.04
C ILE A 83 5.01 -4.26 7.70
N PRO A 84 4.50 -5.50 7.46
CA PRO A 84 4.65 -6.17 6.18
C PRO A 84 4.24 -5.28 4.99
N GLY A 85 5.14 -5.20 3.99
CA GLY A 85 5.01 -4.31 2.83
C GLY A 85 5.77 -2.98 2.93
N ASN A 86 6.28 -2.62 4.10
CA ASN A 86 7.09 -1.42 4.29
C ASN A 86 8.61 -1.69 4.36
N GLU A 87 9.04 -2.95 4.23
CA GLU A 87 10.41 -3.40 4.42
C GLU A 87 11.40 -2.60 3.56
N ILE A 88 11.10 -2.42 2.28
CA ILE A 88 11.97 -1.70 1.34
C ILE A 88 12.16 -0.24 1.77
N ARG A 89 11.09 0.40 2.25
CA ARG A 89 11.12 1.81 2.68
C ARG A 89 11.90 1.99 3.96
N VAL A 90 11.72 1.08 4.93
CA VAL A 90 12.44 1.10 6.20
C VAL A 90 13.91 0.79 5.96
N SER A 91 14.24 -0.25 5.17
CA SER A 91 15.61 -0.58 4.80
C SER A 91 16.32 0.58 4.10
N TYR A 92 15.61 1.33 3.24
CA TYR A 92 16.17 2.53 2.62
C TYR A 92 16.58 3.59 3.66
N ILE A 93 15.77 3.82 4.71
CA ILE A 93 16.12 4.76 5.78
C ILE A 93 17.34 4.26 6.55
N ILE A 94 17.38 2.99 6.90
CA ILE A 94 18.50 2.36 7.59
C ILE A 94 19.80 2.55 6.78
N ASP A 95 19.77 2.20 5.50
CA ASP A 95 20.90 2.39 4.58
C ASP A 95 21.41 3.84 4.55
N GLN A 96 20.51 4.82 4.49
CA GLN A 96 20.91 6.24 4.48
C GLN A 96 21.56 6.66 5.81
N LEU A 97 21.05 6.17 6.95
CA LEU A 97 21.61 6.45 8.26
C LEU A 97 23.00 5.83 8.41
N GLU A 98 23.17 4.56 8.07
CA GLU A 98 24.43 3.83 8.14
C GLU A 98 25.50 4.45 7.23
N ARG A 99 25.15 4.85 6.01
CA ARG A 99 26.06 5.60 5.09
C ARG A 99 26.58 6.89 5.70
N ARG A 100 25.88 7.48 6.62
CA ARG A 100 26.27 8.69 7.37
C ARG A 100 27.02 8.38 8.65
N GLY A 101 27.25 7.10 8.94
CA GLY A 101 27.97 6.63 10.13
C GLY A 101 27.14 6.68 11.40
N VAL A 102 25.82 6.69 11.28
CA VAL A 102 24.88 6.57 12.43
C VAL A 102 24.83 5.11 12.84
N GLU A 103 24.89 4.84 14.13
CA GLU A 103 24.61 3.52 14.69
C GLU A 103 23.10 3.29 14.69
N VAL A 104 22.63 2.25 13.96
CA VAL A 104 21.20 1.91 13.88
C VAL A 104 20.90 0.71 14.75
N ILE A 105 19.95 0.88 15.67
CA ILE A 105 19.45 -0.17 16.56
C ILE A 105 18.02 -0.51 16.16
N GLU A 106 17.78 -1.77 15.80
CA GLU A 106 16.46 -2.32 15.51
C GLU A 106 15.96 -3.18 16.66
N ASP A 107 14.65 -3.22 16.84
CA ASP A 107 14.02 -4.07 17.88
C ASP A 107 13.92 -5.53 17.42
N LYS A 108 15.05 -6.26 17.46
CA LYS A 108 15.10 -7.70 17.11
C LYS A 108 14.56 -8.62 18.22
N ASN A 109 14.57 -8.15 19.46
CA ASN A 109 14.29 -8.98 20.63
C ASN A 109 13.03 -8.54 21.41
N GLY A 110 12.26 -7.59 20.93
CA GLY A 110 11.07 -7.06 21.61
C GLY A 110 11.38 -6.21 22.84
N LEU A 111 12.59 -5.64 22.94
CA LEU A 111 13.02 -4.81 24.09
C LEU A 111 12.56 -3.36 23.97
N TYR A 112 12.39 -2.87 22.75
CA TYR A 112 12.16 -1.45 22.47
C TYR A 112 10.78 -1.14 21.90
N HIS A 113 9.99 -2.17 21.57
CA HIS A 113 8.67 -2.01 20.97
C HIS A 113 7.63 -2.83 21.72
N VAL A 114 6.53 -2.16 22.04
CA VAL A 114 5.30 -2.82 22.52
C VAL A 114 4.28 -2.78 21.40
N SER A 115 3.75 -3.95 21.00
CA SER A 115 2.72 -4.03 19.97
C SER A 115 1.47 -3.26 20.37
N GLY A 116 0.88 -2.48 19.45
CA GLY A 116 -0.43 -1.87 19.63
C GLY A 116 -1.60 -2.85 19.42
N HIS A 117 -1.32 -4.07 18.94
CA HIS A 117 -2.32 -5.13 18.84
C HIS A 117 -2.41 -5.91 20.17
N ALA A 118 -3.64 -6.21 20.58
CA ALA A 118 -3.88 -7.03 21.77
C ALA A 118 -3.25 -8.41 21.60
N ASN A 119 -2.55 -8.86 22.64
CA ASN A 119 -2.04 -10.22 22.74
C ASN A 119 -3.07 -11.11 23.45
N LYS A 120 -2.80 -12.42 23.57
CA LYS A 120 -3.71 -13.36 24.22
C LYS A 120 -4.08 -12.97 25.67
N PRO A 121 -3.15 -12.58 26.56
CA PRO A 121 -3.51 -12.07 27.88
C PRO A 121 -4.43 -10.86 27.84
N ASP A 122 -4.17 -9.90 26.96
CA ASP A 122 -4.99 -8.68 26.82
C ASP A 122 -6.42 -9.04 26.38
N LEU A 123 -6.58 -9.97 25.40
CA LEU A 123 -7.90 -10.46 24.98
C LEU A 123 -8.65 -11.13 26.13
N ASN A 124 -7.98 -11.97 26.93
CA ASN A 124 -8.59 -12.62 28.09
C ASN A 124 -9.06 -11.59 29.14
N ILE A 125 -8.22 -10.58 29.43
CA ILE A 125 -8.61 -9.50 30.34
C ILE A 125 -9.83 -8.75 29.79
N PHE A 126 -9.81 -8.42 28.50
CA PHE A 126 -10.90 -7.70 27.85
C PHE A 126 -12.21 -8.51 27.83
N HIS A 127 -12.15 -9.80 27.49
CA HIS A 127 -13.29 -10.70 27.53
C HIS A 127 -13.89 -10.79 28.95
N ASN A 128 -13.07 -10.90 29.98
CA ASN A 128 -13.52 -10.95 31.35
C ASN A 128 -14.16 -9.63 31.81
N LEU A 129 -13.63 -8.49 31.38
CA LEU A 129 -14.18 -7.18 31.74
C LEU A 129 -15.52 -6.91 31.06
N ILE A 130 -15.68 -7.30 29.80
CA ILE A 130 -16.90 -7.07 29.03
C ILE A 130 -17.94 -8.17 29.32
N SER A 131 -17.48 -9.40 29.57
CA SER A 131 -18.31 -10.59 29.76
C SER A 131 -19.37 -10.75 28.65
N PRO A 132 -18.98 -10.81 27.37
CA PRO A 132 -19.90 -10.86 26.26
C PRO A 132 -20.53 -12.24 26.13
N ASP A 133 -21.78 -12.30 25.69
CA ASP A 133 -22.48 -13.57 25.40
C ASP A 133 -21.98 -14.18 24.09
N LEU A 134 -21.56 -13.35 23.13
CA LEU A 134 -21.08 -13.75 21.81
C LEU A 134 -19.89 -12.91 21.37
N ILE A 135 -18.87 -13.57 20.83
CA ILE A 135 -17.73 -12.92 20.16
C ILE A 135 -17.74 -13.24 18.68
N ILE A 136 -17.66 -12.19 17.87
CA ILE A 136 -17.46 -12.27 16.43
C ILE A 136 -16.08 -11.69 16.13
N PRO A 137 -15.02 -12.52 15.96
CA PRO A 137 -13.71 -12.06 15.59
C PRO A 137 -13.73 -11.38 14.22
N MET A 138 -13.07 -10.22 14.10
CA MET A 138 -13.03 -9.48 12.86
C MET A 138 -11.66 -8.78 12.69
N HIS A 139 -11.42 -8.26 11.50
CA HIS A 139 -10.23 -7.46 11.18
C HIS A 139 -8.92 -8.24 11.28
N GLY A 140 -8.84 -9.37 10.56
CA GLY A 140 -7.63 -10.18 10.46
C GLY A 140 -7.74 -11.22 9.34
N GLU A 141 -6.63 -11.89 9.07
CA GLU A 141 -6.66 -13.09 8.22
C GLU A 141 -7.40 -14.22 8.95
N TYR A 142 -7.95 -15.18 8.20
CA TYR A 142 -8.71 -16.30 8.76
C TYR A 142 -8.02 -17.01 9.93
N ARG A 143 -6.70 -17.20 9.86
CA ARG A 143 -5.90 -17.80 10.95
C ARG A 143 -5.97 -16.98 12.25
N HIS A 144 -6.00 -15.65 12.15
CA HIS A 144 -6.11 -14.77 13.32
C HIS A 144 -7.51 -14.81 13.92
N LEU A 145 -8.55 -14.82 13.07
CA LEU A 145 -9.93 -14.96 13.50
C LEU A 145 -10.13 -16.32 14.21
N LYS A 146 -9.56 -17.37 13.66
CA LYS A 146 -9.60 -18.72 14.22
C LYS A 146 -8.92 -18.82 15.58
N GLU A 147 -7.79 -18.16 15.75
CA GLU A 147 -7.09 -18.15 17.04
C GLU A 147 -7.85 -17.32 18.07
N HIS A 148 -8.47 -16.20 17.69
CA HIS A 148 -9.33 -15.42 18.59
C HIS A 148 -10.58 -16.22 18.99
N GLU A 149 -11.20 -16.93 18.05
CA GLU A 149 -12.28 -17.89 18.33
C GLU A 149 -11.86 -18.92 19.40
N ARG A 150 -10.67 -19.51 19.23
CA ARG A 150 -10.14 -20.52 20.17
C ARG A 150 -9.97 -19.94 21.57
N ILE A 151 -9.39 -18.73 21.68
CA ILE A 151 -9.21 -18.03 22.96
C ILE A 151 -10.56 -17.77 23.64
N ALA A 152 -11.56 -17.34 22.90
CA ALA A 152 -12.89 -17.05 23.43
C ALA A 152 -13.60 -18.35 23.91
N LYS A 153 -13.49 -19.44 23.15
CA LYS A 153 -14.04 -20.75 23.52
C LYS A 153 -13.39 -21.34 24.77
N GLU A 154 -12.10 -21.13 24.96
CA GLU A 154 -11.40 -21.55 26.18
C GLU A 154 -11.95 -20.82 27.43
N SER A 155 -12.47 -19.61 27.26
CA SER A 155 -13.17 -18.85 28.30
C SER A 155 -14.67 -19.15 28.40
N GLY A 156 -15.19 -20.14 27.68
CA GLY A 156 -16.59 -20.52 27.68
C GLY A 156 -17.55 -19.57 26.94
N ILE A 157 -17.00 -18.64 26.14
CA ILE A 157 -17.78 -17.65 25.40
C ILE A 157 -18.18 -18.22 24.04
N GLN A 158 -19.42 -18.02 23.62
CA GLN A 158 -19.87 -18.37 22.28
C GLN A 158 -19.17 -17.54 21.22
N THR A 159 -18.93 -18.15 20.06
CA THR A 159 -18.26 -17.48 18.96
C THR A 159 -18.94 -17.76 17.64
N LEU A 160 -18.92 -16.79 16.73
CA LEU A 160 -19.32 -16.94 15.35
C LEU A 160 -18.20 -16.40 14.44
N LEU A 161 -17.61 -17.29 13.64
CA LEU A 161 -16.68 -16.85 12.58
C LEU A 161 -17.48 -16.43 11.35
N VAL A 162 -17.14 -15.26 10.83
CA VAL A 162 -17.75 -14.69 9.62
C VAL A 162 -16.68 -14.21 8.67
N GLU A 163 -16.99 -14.24 7.40
CA GLU A 163 -16.16 -13.69 6.31
C GLU A 163 -16.90 -12.55 5.60
N ASN A 164 -16.19 -11.82 4.77
CA ASN A 164 -16.82 -10.77 3.96
C ASN A 164 -17.94 -11.37 3.08
N GLY A 165 -19.09 -10.74 3.11
CA GLY A 165 -20.29 -11.20 2.41
C GLY A 165 -21.23 -12.06 3.25
N ASP A 166 -20.79 -12.62 4.37
CA ASP A 166 -21.67 -13.41 5.23
C ASP A 166 -22.72 -12.52 5.92
N VAL A 167 -23.97 -12.95 5.89
CA VAL A 167 -25.07 -12.34 6.63
C VAL A 167 -25.31 -13.14 7.91
N ALA A 168 -24.94 -12.55 9.04
CA ALA A 168 -25.06 -13.17 10.35
C ALA A 168 -26.34 -12.74 11.03
N GLN A 169 -27.16 -13.69 11.44
CA GLN A 169 -28.30 -13.45 12.32
C GLN A 169 -27.86 -13.52 13.78
N ILE A 170 -28.12 -12.46 14.53
CA ILE A 170 -27.82 -12.35 15.97
C ILE A 170 -29.13 -12.03 16.68
N SER A 171 -29.97 -13.04 16.88
CA SER A 171 -31.26 -12.87 17.60
C SER A 171 -31.09 -13.02 19.11
N ASN A 172 -30.29 -14.00 19.51
CA ASN A 172 -29.75 -14.18 20.86
C ASN A 172 -28.43 -14.94 20.73
N SER A 173 -27.61 -14.94 21.76
CA SER A 173 -26.28 -15.54 21.71
C SER A 173 -26.29 -17.02 21.35
N SER A 174 -27.29 -17.76 21.80
CA SER A 174 -27.42 -19.21 21.59
C SER A 174 -27.80 -19.60 20.16
N ASN A 175 -28.28 -18.67 19.34
CA ASN A 175 -28.76 -18.91 17.97
C ASN A 175 -28.06 -18.06 16.92
N ALA A 176 -26.90 -17.53 17.22
CA ALA A 176 -26.11 -16.79 16.23
C ALA A 176 -25.60 -17.73 15.15
N ALA A 177 -25.90 -17.44 13.89
CA ALA A 177 -25.49 -18.23 12.75
C ALA A 177 -25.35 -17.38 11.48
N VAL A 178 -24.53 -17.82 10.56
CA VAL A 178 -24.54 -17.29 9.18
C VAL A 178 -25.77 -17.86 8.47
N ILE A 179 -26.67 -16.99 8.01
CA ILE A 179 -27.95 -17.37 7.42
C ILE A 179 -28.02 -17.14 5.92
N ASP A 180 -27.15 -16.29 5.38
CA ASP A 180 -27.13 -15.94 3.97
C ASP A 180 -25.74 -15.42 3.58
N LYS A 181 -25.51 -15.23 2.28
CA LYS A 181 -24.29 -14.65 1.74
C LYS A 181 -24.63 -13.68 0.61
N VAL A 182 -24.07 -12.48 0.68
CA VAL A 182 -24.15 -11.48 -0.39
C VAL A 182 -22.85 -11.44 -1.16
N ASP A 183 -22.95 -11.11 -2.43
CA ASP A 183 -21.75 -10.90 -3.25
C ASP A 183 -20.92 -9.77 -2.67
N CYS A 184 -19.64 -10.04 -2.54
CA CYS A 184 -18.66 -9.06 -2.10
C CYS A 184 -17.47 -9.04 -3.07
N GLY A 185 -16.94 -7.86 -3.31
CA GLY A 185 -15.84 -7.65 -4.22
C GLY A 185 -15.08 -6.38 -3.86
N ARG A 186 -14.24 -5.95 -4.78
CA ARG A 186 -13.49 -4.68 -4.66
C ARG A 186 -14.10 -3.66 -5.59
N ILE A 187 -14.42 -2.51 -5.04
CA ILE A 187 -14.79 -1.33 -5.79
C ILE A 187 -13.64 -0.35 -5.71
N PHE A 188 -13.12 0.05 -6.86
CA PHE A 188 -12.03 1.01 -6.97
C PHE A 188 -12.61 2.40 -7.24
N LEU A 189 -12.04 3.41 -6.58
CA LEU A 189 -12.36 4.81 -6.84
C LEU A 189 -11.33 5.37 -7.82
N ASP A 190 -11.79 5.75 -9.01
CA ASP A 190 -10.99 6.38 -10.05
C ASP A 190 -11.49 7.82 -10.30
N GLY A 191 -10.84 8.79 -9.68
CA GLY A 191 -11.35 10.15 -9.63
C GLY A 191 -12.68 10.21 -8.88
N SER A 192 -13.78 10.39 -9.62
CA SER A 192 -15.16 10.39 -9.11
C SER A 192 -15.98 9.17 -9.53
N VAL A 193 -15.37 8.22 -10.27
CA VAL A 193 -16.04 7.04 -10.82
C VAL A 193 -15.72 5.82 -9.95
N LEU A 194 -16.76 5.07 -9.60
CA LEU A 194 -16.63 3.76 -8.95
C LEU A 194 -16.53 2.69 -10.03
N ILE A 195 -15.47 1.88 -9.96
CA ILE A 195 -15.17 0.81 -10.91
C ILE A 195 -15.22 -0.52 -10.17
N ASP A 196 -16.06 -1.44 -10.61
CA ASP A 196 -16.08 -2.81 -10.11
C ASP A 196 -14.84 -3.58 -10.61
N GLU A 197 -14.30 -4.46 -9.77
CA GLU A 197 -13.15 -5.31 -10.13
C GLU A 197 -13.45 -6.17 -11.37
N GLN A 198 -14.70 -6.57 -11.56
CA GLN A 198 -15.15 -7.41 -12.65
C GLN A 198 -15.23 -6.67 -14.00
N GLU A 199 -15.27 -5.34 -14.01
CA GLU A 199 -15.29 -4.55 -15.25
C GLU A 199 -13.98 -4.64 -16.06
N GLY A 200 -12.93 -5.19 -15.48
CA GLY A 200 -11.65 -5.44 -16.16
C GLY A 200 -10.74 -4.22 -16.34
N ILE A 201 -11.22 -3.01 -16.15
CA ILE A 201 -10.50 -1.74 -16.38
C ILE A 201 -9.15 -1.69 -15.63
N ILE A 202 -9.14 -2.13 -14.37
CA ILE A 202 -7.91 -2.15 -13.56
C ILE A 202 -6.91 -3.17 -14.12
N SER A 203 -7.40 -4.31 -14.61
CA SER A 203 -6.57 -5.33 -15.26
C SER A 203 -5.95 -4.82 -16.56
N GLU A 204 -6.73 -4.11 -17.38
CA GLU A 204 -6.26 -3.47 -18.61
C GLU A 204 -5.17 -2.43 -18.33
N ARG A 205 -5.38 -1.54 -17.36
CA ARG A 205 -4.35 -0.57 -16.94
C ARG A 205 -3.05 -1.24 -16.49
N LYS A 206 -3.14 -2.36 -15.77
CA LYS A 206 -1.94 -3.14 -15.39
C LYS A 206 -1.24 -3.70 -16.63
N LYS A 207 -1.98 -4.22 -17.60
CA LYS A 207 -1.40 -4.70 -18.87
C LYS A 207 -0.68 -3.58 -19.61
N LEU A 208 -1.31 -2.41 -19.75
CA LEU A 208 -0.70 -1.24 -20.36
C LEU A 208 0.58 -0.80 -19.63
N MET A 209 0.57 -0.82 -18.31
CA MET A 209 1.73 -0.44 -17.50
C MET A 209 2.94 -1.36 -17.72
N TYR A 210 2.73 -2.67 -17.87
CA TYR A 210 3.82 -3.64 -18.02
C TYR A 210 4.23 -3.87 -19.47
N ASN A 211 3.30 -3.77 -20.42
CA ASN A 211 3.55 -4.14 -21.82
C ASN A 211 3.67 -2.93 -22.76
N GLY A 212 3.21 -1.76 -22.33
CA GLY A 212 3.05 -0.61 -23.19
C GLY A 212 1.85 -0.74 -24.12
N LEU A 213 1.75 0.17 -25.09
CA LEU A 213 0.68 0.25 -26.06
C LEU A 213 1.24 0.54 -27.45
N LEU A 214 0.81 -0.24 -28.44
CA LEU A 214 0.91 0.08 -29.86
C LEU A 214 -0.44 0.58 -30.35
N ASN A 215 -0.51 1.83 -30.81
CA ASN A 215 -1.68 2.39 -31.46
C ASN A 215 -1.47 2.41 -32.99
N VAL A 216 -2.39 1.82 -33.73
CA VAL A 216 -2.34 1.79 -35.20
C VAL A 216 -3.63 2.36 -35.76
N SER A 217 -3.54 3.49 -36.45
CA SER A 217 -4.65 4.12 -37.15
C SER A 217 -4.56 3.86 -38.66
N ILE A 218 -5.58 3.24 -39.25
CA ILE A 218 -5.56 2.86 -40.66
C ILE A 218 -6.70 3.58 -41.41
N LEU A 219 -6.33 4.37 -42.39
CA LEU A 219 -7.29 5.01 -43.31
C LEU A 219 -7.45 4.18 -44.58
N VAL A 220 -8.65 3.66 -44.80
CA VAL A 220 -8.98 2.81 -45.94
C VAL A 220 -9.86 3.58 -46.93
N ASN A 221 -9.37 3.80 -48.16
CA ASN A 221 -10.20 4.35 -49.25
C ASN A 221 -10.87 3.21 -50.02
N LYS A 222 -12.22 3.15 -49.99
CA LYS A 222 -13.01 2.11 -50.62
C LYS A 222 -13.04 2.21 -52.16
N ILE A 223 -12.74 3.37 -52.72
CA ILE A 223 -12.85 3.63 -54.16
C ILE A 223 -11.52 3.37 -54.88
N LYS A 224 -10.42 3.75 -54.27
CA LYS A 224 -9.05 3.45 -54.70
C LYS A 224 -8.36 2.67 -53.63
N PRO A 225 -7.71 1.53 -53.90
CA PRO A 225 -7.01 0.75 -52.89
C PRO A 225 -5.76 1.50 -52.44
N TYR A 226 -5.97 2.48 -51.56
CA TYR A 226 -4.93 3.28 -50.92
C TYR A 226 -5.09 3.10 -49.43
N PHE A 227 -4.00 2.75 -48.78
CA PHE A 227 -3.90 2.62 -47.35
C PHE A 227 -2.93 3.68 -46.85
N ASN A 228 -3.37 4.47 -45.89
CA ASN A 228 -2.51 5.30 -45.09
C ASN A 228 -2.65 4.84 -43.65
N PHE A 229 -1.57 4.69 -42.96
CA PHE A 229 -1.58 4.31 -41.54
C PHE A 229 -0.58 5.13 -40.76
N GLU A 230 -0.93 5.33 -39.52
CA GLU A 230 -0.12 6.04 -38.52
C GLU A 230 0.01 5.12 -37.31
N MET A 231 1.22 5.03 -36.76
CA MET A 231 1.52 4.15 -35.63
C MET A 231 2.26 4.89 -34.55
N ASP A 232 1.83 4.66 -33.30
CA ASP A 232 2.49 5.18 -32.11
C ASP A 232 2.79 4.09 -31.10
N LEU A 233 4.01 4.13 -30.54
CA LEU A 233 4.44 3.29 -29.43
C LEU A 233 4.44 4.13 -28.15
N ILE A 234 3.68 3.69 -27.15
CA ILE A 234 3.54 4.38 -25.85
C ILE A 234 4.01 3.44 -24.75
N GLY A 235 4.96 3.90 -23.90
CA GLY A 235 5.44 3.13 -22.75
C GLY A 235 6.31 1.92 -23.09
N ILE A 236 6.82 1.81 -24.32
CA ILE A 236 7.74 0.77 -24.76
C ILE A 236 9.14 1.38 -24.80
N SER A 237 10.07 0.82 -24.01
CA SER A 237 11.46 1.28 -23.96
C SER A 237 12.20 0.80 -25.21
N THR A 238 12.49 1.73 -26.12
CA THR A 238 13.26 1.45 -27.34
C THR A 238 14.29 2.57 -27.59
N THR A 239 15.42 2.22 -28.21
CA THR A 239 16.25 3.24 -28.84
C THR A 239 15.50 3.82 -30.04
N VAL A 240 15.84 5.03 -30.45
CA VAL A 240 15.17 5.69 -31.60
C VAL A 240 15.27 4.83 -32.86
N ASP A 241 16.43 4.22 -33.11
CA ASP A 241 16.65 3.36 -34.28
C ASP A 241 15.80 2.09 -34.21
N PHE A 242 15.76 1.42 -33.06
CA PHE A 242 14.97 0.21 -32.84
C PHE A 242 13.47 0.49 -32.92
N LYS A 243 13.02 1.66 -32.44
CA LYS A 243 11.63 2.10 -32.60
C LYS A 243 11.25 2.19 -34.06
N ASN A 244 12.11 2.80 -34.89
CA ASN A 244 11.88 2.94 -36.33
C ASN A 244 11.87 1.58 -37.03
N GLU A 245 12.77 0.67 -36.69
CA GLU A 245 12.78 -0.69 -37.23
C GLU A 245 11.52 -1.47 -36.94
N ILE A 246 11.02 -1.41 -35.67
CA ILE A 246 9.75 -2.04 -35.28
C ILE A 246 8.59 -1.46 -36.09
N LEU A 247 8.51 -0.13 -36.19
CA LEU A 247 7.43 0.52 -36.93
C LEU A 247 7.45 0.13 -38.41
N ILE A 248 8.63 0.11 -39.04
CA ILE A 248 8.79 -0.32 -40.46
C ILE A 248 8.41 -1.79 -40.64
N HIS A 249 8.80 -2.66 -39.71
CA HIS A 249 8.45 -4.08 -39.78
C HIS A 249 6.94 -4.28 -39.67
N LEU A 250 6.29 -3.66 -38.67
CA LEU A 250 4.83 -3.71 -38.51
C LEU A 250 4.08 -3.12 -39.70
N GLU A 251 4.59 -2.02 -40.26
CA GLU A 251 4.07 -1.42 -41.50
C GLU A 251 4.03 -2.44 -42.65
N ASN A 252 5.15 -3.12 -42.87
CA ASN A 252 5.25 -4.13 -43.94
C ASN A 252 4.31 -5.31 -43.71
N GLU A 253 4.21 -5.80 -42.46
CA GLU A 253 3.30 -6.90 -42.13
C GLU A 253 1.82 -6.51 -42.29
N ILE A 254 1.44 -5.31 -41.90
CA ILE A 254 0.07 -4.79 -42.11
C ILE A 254 -0.23 -4.67 -43.61
N ILE A 255 0.67 -4.09 -44.40
CA ILE A 255 0.51 -3.99 -45.85
C ILE A 255 0.41 -5.36 -46.47
N TYR A 256 1.24 -6.32 -46.06
CA TYR A 256 1.21 -7.70 -46.57
C TYR A 256 -0.11 -8.38 -46.26
N SER A 257 -0.59 -8.29 -45.02
CA SER A 257 -1.87 -8.85 -44.61
C SER A 257 -3.05 -8.29 -45.40
N PHE A 258 -3.10 -6.98 -45.61
CA PHE A 258 -4.12 -6.34 -46.42
C PHE A 258 -4.06 -6.72 -47.91
N LYS A 259 -2.85 -6.88 -48.46
CA LYS A 259 -2.69 -7.30 -49.86
C LYS A 259 -3.13 -8.75 -50.12
N ASN A 260 -2.86 -9.63 -49.13
CA ASN A 260 -3.17 -11.06 -49.28
C ASN A 260 -4.64 -11.39 -48.95
N ASN A 261 -5.29 -10.62 -48.09
CA ASN A 261 -6.71 -10.79 -47.79
C ASN A 261 -7.65 -10.19 -48.85
N LYS A 262 -7.12 -9.64 -49.95
CA LYS A 262 -7.92 -9.11 -51.06
C LYS A 262 -8.82 -10.14 -51.79
N THR A 263 -8.66 -11.44 -51.52
CA THR A 263 -9.45 -12.49 -52.15
C THR A 263 -10.72 -12.88 -51.39
N LYS A 264 -10.94 -12.40 -50.17
CA LYS A 264 -12.16 -12.67 -49.40
C LYS A 264 -12.88 -11.37 -49.00
N LYS A 265 -13.78 -10.91 -49.89
CA LYS A 265 -14.93 -10.04 -49.60
C LYS A 265 -14.71 -8.78 -48.75
N LEU A 266 -14.16 -7.73 -49.32
CA LEU A 266 -14.29 -6.34 -48.84
C LEU A 266 -15.75 -5.81 -48.84
N LYS A 267 -16.76 -6.64 -49.06
CA LYS A 267 -18.14 -6.20 -49.18
C LYS A 267 -18.90 -6.03 -47.86
N ASN A 268 -18.40 -6.55 -46.75
CA ASN A 268 -19.08 -6.47 -45.45
C ASN A 268 -18.07 -6.34 -44.29
N ILE A 269 -17.23 -5.32 -44.29
CA ILE A 269 -16.45 -4.99 -43.08
C ILE A 269 -17.26 -3.95 -42.32
N GLU A 270 -18.06 -4.40 -41.38
CA GLU A 270 -18.48 -3.58 -40.25
C GLU A 270 -17.26 -3.34 -39.33
N SER A 271 -17.19 -2.16 -38.74
CA SER A 271 -16.05 -1.68 -37.92
C SER A 271 -15.64 -2.58 -36.75
N SER A 272 -16.46 -3.54 -36.39
CA SER A 272 -16.22 -4.53 -35.32
C SER A 272 -15.21 -5.65 -35.65
N TYR A 273 -14.82 -5.80 -36.91
CA TYR A 273 -13.92 -6.90 -37.35
C TYR A 273 -12.42 -6.51 -37.39
N LEU A 274 -12.08 -5.25 -37.28
CA LEU A 274 -10.68 -4.80 -37.33
C LEU A 274 -9.93 -4.97 -36.01
N GLU A 275 -10.60 -5.18 -34.87
CA GLU A 275 -9.99 -5.41 -33.58
C GLU A 275 -9.51 -6.85 -33.34
N ALA A 276 -9.88 -7.79 -34.19
CA ALA A 276 -9.73 -9.23 -33.89
C ALA A 276 -8.46 -9.91 -34.46
N GLU A 277 -7.74 -9.31 -35.40
CA GLU A 277 -6.65 -10.00 -36.14
C GLU A 277 -5.21 -9.51 -35.82
N VAL A 278 -5.02 -8.59 -34.91
CA VAL A 278 -3.68 -8.23 -34.42
C VAL A 278 -3.43 -8.95 -33.09
N ARG A 279 -3.10 -10.22 -33.19
CA ARG A 279 -2.57 -11.02 -32.08
C ARG A 279 -1.09 -11.27 -32.27
#